data_850bb92416c29a01bf05fa961fe49769
#
_entry.id   850bb92416c29a01bf05fa961fe49769
#
_cell.length_a   1.000
_cell.length_b   1.000
_cell.length_c   1.000
_cell.angle_alpha   90.00
_cell.angle_beta   90.00
_cell.angle_gamma   90.00
#
_symmetry.space_group_name_H-M   'P 1'
#
loop_
_entity.id
_entity.type
_entity.pdbx_description
1 polymer ?
#
loop_
_entity_poly.entity_id
_entity_poly.type
_entity_poly.pdbx_seq_one_letter_code
_entity_poly.pdbx_strand_id
1 'polypeptide(L)'
;RQRWFSLEEINELRRRAKFRGRKLLPERPRGRAMRVAVSNFKGGVGKTVVAQHLAHAAALDGYRVLCVDFDPQATLTHSMGLTEVKESHTVWGIMCRDLCRESNRIMESYDDPDDCPYPAADELPEDVQSIGAQRFQEFIQPTCWPTIDIIPSCANAAFVEFASAQYRALHKAWSFFGCVARYL
;
A
#
# COMPACT_ATOMS: atom_id res chain seq x y z
N ARG A 1 -35.16 3.50 -23.69
CA ARG A 1 -33.76 3.86 -23.38
C ARG A 1 -33.24 2.89 -22.32
N GLN A 2 -32.20 2.14 -22.61
CA GLN A 2 -31.53 1.25 -21.66
C GLN A 2 -30.79 2.14 -20.64
N ARG A 3 -31.05 1.94 -19.34
CA ARG A 3 -30.40 2.68 -18.25
C ARG A 3 -29.31 1.81 -17.64
N TRP A 4 -28.08 2.30 -17.62
CA TRP A 4 -26.96 1.68 -16.97
C TRP A 4 -26.76 2.29 -15.59
N PHE A 5 -26.39 1.48 -14.61
CA PHE A 5 -26.09 1.90 -13.25
C PHE A 5 -24.61 1.67 -12.97
N SER A 6 -23.97 2.63 -12.33
CA SER A 6 -22.62 2.43 -11.80
C SER A 6 -22.64 1.50 -10.59
N LEU A 7 -21.48 0.93 -10.24
CA LEU A 7 -21.34 0.12 -9.05
C LEU A 7 -21.71 0.90 -7.78
N GLU A 8 -21.38 2.18 -7.73
CA GLU A 8 -21.72 3.08 -6.61
C GLU A 8 -23.23 3.26 -6.47
N GLU A 9 -23.94 3.51 -7.57
CA GLU A 9 -25.39 3.60 -7.56
C GLU A 9 -26.06 2.30 -7.12
N ILE A 10 -25.55 1.16 -7.62
CA ILE A 10 -26.04 -0.17 -7.22
C ILE A 10 -25.79 -0.39 -5.73
N ASN A 11 -24.59 -0.09 -5.22
CA ASN A 11 -24.28 -0.26 -3.81
C ASN A 11 -25.07 0.67 -2.91
N GLU A 12 -25.39 1.89 -3.37
CA GLU A 12 -26.26 2.79 -2.63
C GLU A 12 -27.71 2.28 -2.58
N LEU A 13 -28.22 1.77 -3.68
CA LEU A 13 -29.53 1.10 -3.71
C LEU A 13 -29.55 -0.12 -2.75
N ARG A 14 -28.50 -0.95 -2.77
CA ARG A 14 -28.41 -2.15 -1.90
C ARG A 14 -28.31 -1.78 -0.42
N ARG A 15 -27.68 -0.65 -0.07
CA ARG A 15 -27.64 -0.15 1.32
C ARG A 15 -29.03 0.27 1.82
N ARG A 16 -29.85 0.89 0.94
CA ARG A 16 -31.21 1.34 1.28
C ARG A 16 -32.22 0.23 1.23
N ALA A 17 -32.05 -0.73 0.34
CA ALA A 17 -32.97 -1.83 0.12
C ALA A 17 -32.89 -2.89 1.22
N LYS A 18 -34.07 -3.43 1.54
CA LYS A 18 -34.19 -4.59 2.44
C LYS A 18 -34.91 -5.72 1.69
N PHE A 19 -34.41 -6.92 1.84
CA PHE A 19 -35.10 -8.11 1.36
C PHE A 19 -35.47 -9.00 2.55
N ARG A 20 -36.74 -9.31 2.70
CA ARG A 20 -37.26 -10.08 3.86
C ARG A 20 -36.80 -9.52 5.21
N GLY A 21 -36.77 -8.17 5.34
CA GLY A 21 -36.34 -7.47 6.56
C GLY A 21 -34.84 -7.37 6.79
N ARG A 22 -34.00 -8.02 5.98
CA ARG A 22 -32.53 -7.95 6.07
C ARG A 22 -31.97 -6.96 5.07
N LYS A 23 -30.93 -6.20 5.46
CA LYS A 23 -30.19 -5.33 4.55
C LYS A 23 -29.50 -6.18 3.48
N LEU A 24 -29.51 -5.72 2.22
CA LEU A 24 -28.84 -6.41 1.10
C LEU A 24 -27.33 -6.31 1.14
N LEU A 25 -26.81 -5.26 1.77
CA LEU A 25 -25.37 -5.17 2.08
C LEU A 25 -25.17 -5.29 3.59
N PRO A 26 -24.11 -5.98 4.04
CA PRO A 26 -23.75 -6.02 5.44
C PRO A 26 -23.45 -4.61 5.96
N GLU A 27 -23.69 -4.39 7.25
CA GLU A 27 -23.23 -3.17 7.89
C GLU A 27 -21.71 -3.16 7.87
N ARG A 28 -21.12 -2.02 7.50
CA ARG A 28 -19.67 -1.88 7.55
C ARG A 28 -19.22 -2.13 8.99
N PRO A 29 -18.20 -2.97 9.22
CA PRO A 29 -17.64 -3.15 10.54
C PRO A 29 -17.24 -1.78 11.10
N ARG A 30 -17.72 -1.44 12.27
CA ARG A 30 -17.27 -0.26 13.00
C ARG A 30 -15.96 -0.63 13.67
N GLY A 31 -14.86 0.00 13.29
CA GLY A 31 -13.57 -0.26 13.92
C GLY A 31 -12.40 -0.33 12.93
N ARG A 32 -11.40 -1.11 13.28
CA ARG A 32 -10.19 -1.29 12.44
C ARG A 32 -10.54 -1.99 11.12
N ALA A 33 -9.88 -1.53 10.05
CA ALA A 33 -9.96 -2.20 8.75
C ALA A 33 -9.47 -3.65 8.87
N MET A 34 -10.15 -4.57 8.19
CA MET A 34 -9.67 -5.93 8.04
C MET A 34 -8.46 -5.94 7.12
N ARG A 35 -7.40 -6.59 7.54
CA ARG A 35 -6.15 -6.74 6.77
C ARG A 35 -6.04 -8.18 6.30
N VAL A 36 -5.79 -8.37 5.02
CA VAL A 36 -5.63 -9.70 4.40
C VAL A 36 -4.30 -9.71 3.65
N ALA A 37 -3.43 -10.66 3.97
CA ALA A 37 -2.18 -10.89 3.26
C ALA A 37 -2.32 -12.11 2.36
N VAL A 38 -1.98 -11.96 1.07
CA VAL A 38 -1.91 -13.05 0.09
C VAL A 38 -0.44 -13.29 -0.23
N SER A 39 0.15 -14.30 0.34
CA SER A 39 1.57 -14.61 0.19
C SER A 39 1.83 -16.08 -0.07
N ASN A 40 2.88 -16.37 -0.85
CA ASN A 40 3.39 -17.72 -1.06
C ASN A 40 4.82 -17.62 -1.60
N PHE A 41 5.73 -18.46 -1.12
CA PHE A 41 7.11 -18.48 -1.58
C PHE A 41 7.27 -18.99 -3.02
N LYS A 42 6.34 -19.83 -3.50
CA LYS A 42 6.40 -20.36 -4.87
C LYS A 42 5.86 -19.34 -5.86
N GLY A 43 6.61 -19.11 -6.95
CA GLY A 43 6.15 -18.34 -8.10
C GLY A 43 5.02 -19.04 -8.85
N GLY A 44 4.19 -18.28 -9.58
CA GLY A 44 3.18 -18.83 -10.49
C GLY A 44 1.97 -19.52 -9.84
N VAL A 45 1.79 -19.43 -8.52
CA VAL A 45 0.68 -20.07 -7.79
C VAL A 45 -0.61 -19.25 -7.76
N GLY A 46 -0.67 -18.15 -8.51
CA GLY A 46 -1.88 -17.33 -8.61
C GLY A 46 -2.08 -16.30 -7.48
N LYS A 47 -1.04 -15.91 -6.73
CA LYS A 47 -1.14 -14.89 -5.65
C LYS A 47 -1.86 -13.63 -6.10
N THR A 48 -1.40 -13.04 -7.20
CA THR A 48 -1.96 -11.82 -7.77
C THR A 48 -3.42 -11.98 -8.16
N VAL A 49 -3.75 -13.11 -8.81
CA VAL A 49 -5.12 -13.42 -9.22
C VAL A 49 -6.04 -13.54 -8.00
N VAL A 50 -5.59 -14.22 -6.94
CA VAL A 50 -6.36 -14.35 -5.69
C VAL A 50 -6.55 -12.98 -5.03
N ALA A 51 -5.50 -12.17 -4.92
CA ALA A 51 -5.58 -10.84 -4.33
C ALA A 51 -6.57 -9.95 -5.10
N GLN A 52 -6.49 -9.96 -6.43
CA GLN A 52 -7.38 -9.21 -7.30
C GLN A 52 -8.85 -9.63 -7.14
N HIS A 53 -9.14 -10.93 -7.15
CA HIS A 53 -10.50 -11.42 -7.01
C HIS A 53 -11.08 -11.14 -5.62
N LEU A 54 -10.27 -11.21 -4.56
CA LEU A 54 -10.70 -10.83 -3.21
C LEU A 54 -11.03 -9.33 -3.14
N ALA A 55 -10.21 -8.48 -3.76
CA ALA A 55 -10.47 -7.04 -3.84
C ALA A 55 -11.78 -6.74 -4.58
N HIS A 56 -11.99 -7.38 -5.74
CA HIS A 56 -13.22 -7.23 -6.51
C HIS A 56 -14.45 -7.74 -5.75
N ALA A 57 -14.37 -8.90 -5.10
CA ALA A 57 -15.47 -9.45 -4.31
C ALA A 57 -15.85 -8.50 -3.16
N ALA A 58 -14.86 -8.00 -2.42
CA ALA A 58 -15.10 -7.03 -1.36
C ALA A 58 -15.71 -5.72 -1.89
N ALA A 59 -15.26 -5.22 -3.04
CA ALA A 59 -15.84 -4.04 -3.70
C ALA A 59 -17.30 -4.27 -4.11
N LEU A 60 -17.60 -5.45 -4.67
CA LEU A 60 -18.96 -5.86 -5.02
C LEU A 60 -19.85 -5.96 -3.77
N ASP A 61 -19.30 -6.37 -2.64
CA ASP A 61 -20.00 -6.37 -1.34
C ASP A 61 -20.10 -4.98 -0.68
N GLY A 62 -19.64 -3.94 -1.37
CA GLY A 62 -19.78 -2.55 -0.95
C GLY A 62 -18.71 -2.05 0.01
N TYR A 63 -17.62 -2.79 0.20
CA TYR A 63 -16.47 -2.32 0.95
C TYR A 63 -15.62 -1.37 0.11
N ARG A 64 -14.92 -0.46 0.78
CA ARG A 64 -13.77 0.24 0.20
C ARG A 64 -12.54 -0.61 0.45
N VAL A 65 -11.75 -0.80 -0.59
CA VAL A 65 -10.58 -1.67 -0.57
C VAL A 65 -9.34 -0.84 -0.87
N LEU A 66 -8.29 -1.03 -0.09
CA LEU A 66 -6.95 -0.57 -0.42
C LEU A 66 -6.10 -1.81 -0.71
N CYS A 67 -5.67 -1.95 -1.95
CA CYS A 67 -4.66 -2.92 -2.33
C CYS A 67 -3.27 -2.35 -2.04
N VAL A 68 -2.34 -3.22 -1.65
CA VAL A 68 -0.93 -2.87 -1.54
C VAL A 68 -0.15 -3.91 -2.32
N ASP A 69 0.50 -3.51 -3.40
CA ASP A 69 1.29 -4.39 -4.24
C ASP A 69 2.75 -4.37 -3.79
N PHE A 70 3.24 -5.51 -3.30
CA PHE A 70 4.63 -5.67 -2.87
C PHE A 70 5.48 -6.44 -3.87
N ASP A 71 4.88 -6.93 -4.98
CA ASP A 71 5.63 -7.67 -5.98
C ASP A 71 6.39 -6.69 -6.89
N PRO A 72 7.74 -6.79 -6.99
CA PRO A 72 8.52 -5.94 -7.90
C PRO A 72 8.10 -6.04 -9.36
N GLN A 73 7.41 -7.12 -9.74
CA GLN A 73 6.84 -7.27 -11.09
C GLN A 73 5.61 -6.39 -11.32
N ALA A 74 5.06 -5.77 -10.28
CA ALA A 74 3.90 -4.86 -10.33
C ALA A 74 2.69 -5.45 -11.08
N THR A 75 2.51 -6.77 -11.04
CA THR A 75 1.46 -7.45 -11.80
C THR A 75 0.06 -7.05 -11.32
N LEU A 76 -0.14 -6.90 -10.00
CA LEU A 76 -1.41 -6.42 -9.46
C LEU A 76 -1.65 -4.97 -9.86
N THR A 77 -0.63 -4.13 -9.78
CA THR A 77 -0.65 -2.72 -10.19
C THR A 77 -1.17 -2.57 -11.62
N HIS A 78 -0.56 -3.28 -12.56
CA HIS A 78 -0.97 -3.25 -13.96
C HIS A 78 -2.37 -3.81 -14.18
N SER A 79 -2.71 -4.90 -13.51
CA SER A 79 -4.04 -5.53 -13.64
C SER A 79 -5.17 -4.66 -13.09
N MET A 80 -4.86 -3.72 -12.19
CA MET A 80 -5.80 -2.71 -11.66
C MET A 80 -5.88 -1.45 -12.54
N GLY A 81 -5.20 -1.43 -13.69
CA GLY A 81 -5.30 -0.39 -14.70
C GLY A 81 -4.25 0.73 -14.61
N LEU A 82 -3.23 0.59 -13.76
CA LEU A 82 -2.14 1.55 -13.66
C LEU A 82 -0.99 1.12 -14.58
N THR A 83 -0.80 1.82 -15.68
CA THR A 83 0.26 1.54 -16.68
C THR A 83 1.49 2.42 -16.47
N GLU A 84 1.30 3.62 -15.95
CA GLU A 84 2.37 4.58 -15.66
C GLU A 84 2.27 5.01 -14.21
N VAL A 85 3.28 4.65 -13.41
CA VAL A 85 3.35 4.99 -11.99
C VAL A 85 4.72 5.63 -11.73
N LYS A 86 4.70 6.78 -11.06
CA LYS A 86 5.94 7.39 -10.58
C LYS A 86 6.50 6.55 -9.43
N GLU A 87 7.77 6.20 -9.48
CA GLU A 87 8.43 5.39 -8.44
C GLU A 87 8.27 5.98 -7.04
N SER A 88 8.31 7.31 -6.96
CA SER A 88 8.06 8.04 -5.72
C SER A 88 6.66 7.81 -5.12
N HIS A 89 5.68 7.34 -5.89
CA HIS A 89 4.31 7.07 -5.45
C HIS A 89 4.00 5.58 -5.29
N THR A 90 5.02 4.77 -5.05
CA THR A 90 4.91 3.31 -4.89
C THR A 90 5.30 2.87 -3.48
N VAL A 91 5.24 1.57 -3.23
CA VAL A 91 5.77 0.96 -2.00
C VAL A 91 7.25 1.27 -1.79
N TRP A 92 8.03 1.46 -2.87
CA TRP A 92 9.41 1.95 -2.82
C TRP A 92 9.47 3.35 -2.22
N GLY A 93 8.62 4.26 -2.67
CA GLY A 93 8.54 5.62 -2.13
C GLY A 93 8.19 5.65 -0.63
N ILE A 94 7.28 4.78 -0.17
CA ILE A 94 6.99 4.64 1.26
C ILE A 94 8.22 4.21 2.04
N MET A 95 9.01 3.29 1.49
CA MET A 95 10.25 2.85 2.12
C MET A 95 11.27 3.99 2.21
N CYS A 96 11.50 4.71 1.13
CA CYS A 96 12.40 5.87 1.11
C CYS A 96 11.99 6.91 2.16
N ARG A 97 10.70 7.21 2.23
CA ARG A 97 10.16 8.12 3.24
C ARG A 97 10.41 7.64 4.67
N ASP A 98 10.24 6.37 4.94
CA ASP A 98 10.46 5.80 6.27
C ASP A 98 11.96 5.76 6.61
N LEU A 99 12.81 5.52 5.62
CA LEU A 99 14.28 5.61 5.75
C LEU A 99 14.73 7.01 6.14
N CYS A 100 14.25 8.05 5.45
CA CYS A 100 14.58 9.42 5.79
C CYS A 100 14.17 9.77 7.23
N ARG A 101 13.00 9.33 7.66
CA ARG A 101 12.51 9.59 9.03
C ARG A 101 13.31 8.86 10.08
N GLU A 102 13.68 7.61 9.82
CA GLU A 102 14.46 6.81 10.76
C GLU A 102 15.90 7.31 10.82
N SER A 103 16.49 7.73 9.70
CA SER A 103 17.82 8.35 9.66
C SER A 103 17.87 9.58 10.57
N ASN A 104 16.94 10.51 10.43
CA ASN A 104 16.86 11.69 11.30
C ASN A 104 16.72 11.32 12.77
N ARG A 105 15.82 10.36 13.10
CA ARG A 105 15.60 9.92 14.47
C ARG A 105 16.84 9.29 15.09
N ILE A 106 17.63 8.57 14.30
CA ILE A 106 18.87 7.94 14.75
C ILE A 106 19.92 8.99 15.01
N MET A 107 20.10 9.93 14.07
CA MET A 107 21.01 11.05 14.24
C MET A 107 20.74 11.83 15.53
N GLU A 108 19.47 12.12 15.81
CA GLU A 108 19.04 12.79 17.06
C GLU A 108 19.35 11.99 18.34
N SER A 109 19.62 10.70 18.24
CA SER A 109 19.95 9.84 19.38
C SER A 109 21.43 9.77 19.74
N TYR A 110 22.31 10.34 18.89
CA TYR A 110 23.75 10.45 19.15
C TYR A 110 24.09 11.82 19.70
N ASP A 111 24.97 11.86 20.71
CA ASP A 111 25.46 13.12 21.30
C ASP A 111 26.34 13.90 20.31
N ASP A 112 27.07 13.18 19.45
CA ASP A 112 27.83 13.74 18.34
C ASP A 112 27.35 13.11 17.02
N PRO A 113 26.85 13.91 16.06
CA PRO A 113 26.44 13.42 14.75
C PRO A 113 27.53 12.67 13.97
N ASP A 114 28.79 13.04 14.15
CA ASP A 114 29.95 12.42 13.47
C ASP A 114 30.20 10.98 13.96
N ASP A 115 29.72 10.62 15.13
CA ASP A 115 29.78 9.26 15.66
C ASP A 115 28.67 8.34 15.10
N CYS A 116 27.70 8.91 14.37
CA CYS A 116 26.61 8.13 13.80
C CYS A 116 27.08 7.35 12.57
N PRO A 117 26.96 6.01 12.53
CA PRO A 117 27.42 5.20 11.39
C PRO A 117 26.45 5.26 10.18
N TYR A 118 25.41 6.08 10.25
CA TYR A 118 24.39 6.21 9.21
C TYR A 118 24.47 7.56 8.54
N PRO A 119 24.18 7.64 7.24
CA PRO A 119 24.12 8.91 6.56
C PRO A 119 22.99 9.76 7.14
N ALA A 120 23.23 11.04 7.27
CA ALA A 120 22.16 11.99 7.55
C ALA A 120 21.11 11.99 6.43
N ALA A 121 19.90 12.44 6.72
CA ALA A 121 18.84 12.42 5.69
C ALA A 121 19.15 13.32 4.50
N ASP A 122 19.94 14.37 4.68
CA ASP A 122 20.44 15.28 3.65
C ASP A 122 21.61 14.70 2.83
N GLU A 123 22.25 13.64 3.31
CA GLU A 123 23.27 12.87 2.58
C GLU A 123 22.67 11.77 1.71
N LEU A 124 21.37 11.47 1.89
CA LEU A 124 20.66 10.52 1.02
C LEU A 124 20.53 11.09 -0.39
N PRO A 125 20.36 10.24 -1.44
CA PRO A 125 20.12 10.73 -2.79
C PRO A 125 18.94 11.70 -2.86
N GLU A 126 19.05 12.75 -3.70
CA GLU A 126 18.04 13.82 -3.80
C GLU A 126 16.62 13.31 -4.09
N ASP A 127 16.49 12.26 -4.87
CA ASP A 127 15.22 11.59 -5.16
C ASP A 127 14.61 10.97 -3.90
N VAL A 128 15.42 10.37 -3.04
CA VAL A 128 15.00 9.81 -1.76
C VAL A 128 14.59 10.92 -0.79
N GLN A 129 15.35 12.00 -0.70
CA GLN A 129 15.05 13.16 0.15
C GLN A 129 13.70 13.79 -0.25
N SER A 130 13.47 13.99 -1.55
CA SER A 130 12.23 14.57 -2.08
C SER A 130 11.00 13.73 -1.72
N ILE A 131 11.14 12.40 -1.71
CA ILE A 131 10.10 11.46 -1.30
C ILE A 131 9.83 11.54 0.20
N GLY A 132 10.84 11.79 1.01
CA GLY A 132 10.74 11.92 2.47
C GLY A 132 9.70 12.94 2.93
N ALA A 133 9.48 14.00 2.17
CA ALA A 133 8.53 15.07 2.46
C ALA A 133 7.08 14.74 2.04
N GLN A 134 6.83 13.70 1.26
CA GLN A 134 5.50 13.38 0.72
C GLN A 134 4.52 12.96 1.80
N ARG A 135 3.23 13.26 1.58
CA ARG A 135 2.14 12.81 2.44
C ARG A 135 1.76 11.36 2.08
N PHE A 136 1.34 10.57 3.09
CA PHE A 136 0.96 9.18 2.85
C PHE A 136 -0.14 9.02 1.79
N GLN A 137 -1.08 9.96 1.72
CA GLN A 137 -2.17 9.94 0.74
C GLN A 137 -1.69 9.98 -0.71
N GLU A 138 -0.51 10.50 -0.97
CA GLU A 138 0.07 10.62 -2.32
C GLU A 138 0.50 9.26 -2.89
N PHE A 139 0.73 8.27 -2.02
CA PHE A 139 1.03 6.90 -2.42
C PHE A 139 -0.22 6.11 -2.81
N ILE A 140 -1.42 6.58 -2.44
CA ILE A 140 -2.68 5.92 -2.73
C ILE A 140 -3.18 6.39 -4.08
N GLN A 141 -3.26 5.48 -5.05
CA GLN A 141 -3.68 5.75 -6.41
C GLN A 141 -5.07 5.15 -6.67
N PRO A 142 -5.95 5.87 -7.36
CA PRO A 142 -7.23 5.32 -7.78
C PRO A 142 -7.02 4.24 -8.84
N THR A 143 -7.89 3.24 -8.85
CA THR A 143 -7.91 2.19 -9.87
C THR A 143 -9.06 2.40 -10.86
N CYS A 144 -9.17 1.51 -11.84
CA CYS A 144 -10.36 1.47 -12.72
C CYS A 144 -11.65 1.08 -11.98
N TRP A 145 -11.58 0.65 -10.71
CA TRP A 145 -12.72 0.34 -9.85
C TRP A 145 -12.98 1.47 -8.86
N PRO A 146 -14.18 2.08 -8.83
CA PRO A 146 -14.45 3.27 -8.01
C PRO A 146 -14.26 3.11 -6.50
N THR A 147 -14.27 1.86 -6.00
CA THR A 147 -14.17 1.55 -4.57
C THR A 147 -12.88 0.81 -4.21
N ILE A 148 -11.96 0.68 -5.16
CA ILE A 148 -10.65 0.05 -4.96
C ILE A 148 -9.58 1.09 -5.26
N ASP A 149 -8.77 1.40 -4.25
CA ASP A 149 -7.55 2.16 -4.38
C ASP A 149 -6.34 1.22 -4.26
N ILE A 150 -5.19 1.63 -4.75
CA ILE A 150 -3.95 0.83 -4.67
C ILE A 150 -2.75 1.68 -4.27
N ILE A 151 -1.87 1.10 -3.46
CA ILE A 151 -0.48 1.53 -3.35
C ILE A 151 0.30 0.64 -4.33
N PRO A 152 0.78 1.21 -5.44
CA PRO A 152 1.38 0.42 -6.51
C PRO A 152 2.80 -0.05 -6.17
N SER A 153 3.31 -1.01 -6.92
CA SER A 153 4.69 -1.45 -6.90
C SER A 153 5.49 -0.91 -8.08
N CYS A 154 6.79 -1.06 -8.03
CA CYS A 154 7.73 -0.81 -9.13
C CYS A 154 8.92 -1.76 -9.04
N ALA A 155 9.76 -1.79 -10.08
CA ALA A 155 10.94 -2.66 -10.13
C ALA A 155 11.90 -2.43 -8.95
N ASN A 156 12.02 -1.18 -8.48
CA ASN A 156 12.86 -0.83 -7.33
C ASN A 156 12.36 -1.45 -6.00
N ALA A 157 11.12 -1.93 -5.94
CA ALA A 157 10.64 -2.68 -4.79
C ALA A 157 11.45 -3.97 -4.52
N ALA A 158 12.21 -4.48 -5.50
CA ALA A 158 13.15 -5.58 -5.30
C ALA A 158 14.28 -5.23 -4.31
N PHE A 159 14.70 -3.97 -4.26
CA PHE A 159 15.70 -3.49 -3.32
C PHE A 159 15.21 -3.47 -1.87
N VAL A 160 13.88 -3.51 -1.66
CA VAL A 160 13.27 -3.57 -0.33
C VAL A 160 13.77 -4.79 0.46
N GLU A 161 13.87 -5.95 -0.18
CA GLU A 161 14.37 -7.16 0.47
C GLU A 161 15.83 -7.00 0.88
N PHE A 162 16.65 -6.45 0.00
CA PHE A 162 18.08 -6.25 0.25
C PHE A 162 18.31 -5.18 1.33
N ALA A 163 17.69 -4.02 1.18
CA ALA A 163 17.78 -2.94 2.17
C ALA A 163 17.22 -3.37 3.53
N SER A 164 16.11 -4.13 3.55
CA SER A 164 15.53 -4.61 4.81
C SER A 164 16.43 -5.56 5.57
N ALA A 165 17.26 -6.37 4.88
CA ALA A 165 18.22 -7.26 5.52
C ALA A 165 19.34 -6.47 6.19
N GLN A 166 19.89 -5.46 5.51
CA GLN A 166 20.92 -4.58 6.08
C GLN A 166 20.37 -3.75 7.25
N TYR A 167 19.18 -3.14 7.08
CA TYR A 167 18.54 -2.35 8.14
C TYR A 167 18.15 -3.17 9.37
N ARG A 168 17.73 -4.43 9.21
CA ARG A 168 17.47 -5.32 10.35
C ARG A 168 18.72 -5.68 11.13
N ALA A 169 19.85 -5.83 10.44
CA ALA A 169 21.13 -6.10 11.11
C ALA A 169 21.52 -4.94 12.04
N LEU A 170 21.12 -3.73 11.67
CA LEU A 170 21.46 -2.48 12.34
C LEU A 170 20.33 -2.03 13.31
N HIS A 171 19.06 -2.28 12.96
CA HIS A 171 17.89 -1.88 13.74
C HIS A 171 16.94 -3.06 13.95
N LYS A 172 17.03 -3.73 15.09
CA LYS A 172 16.19 -4.89 15.46
C LYS A 172 14.67 -4.63 15.41
N ALA A 173 14.25 -3.37 15.49
CA ALA A 173 12.84 -2.98 15.49
C ALA A 173 12.28 -2.58 14.12
N TRP A 174 13.13 -2.38 13.10
CA TRP A 174 12.66 -1.95 11.79
C TRP A 174 12.16 -3.14 10.96
N SER A 175 11.00 -2.98 10.35
CA SER A 175 10.51 -3.91 9.34
C SER A 175 9.74 -3.16 8.26
N PHE A 176 9.95 -3.53 7.01
CA PHE A 176 9.23 -2.96 5.87
C PHE A 176 7.71 -3.05 6.03
N PHE A 177 7.20 -4.21 6.46
CA PHE A 177 5.77 -4.36 6.74
C PHE A 177 5.31 -3.48 7.90
N GLY A 178 6.18 -3.21 8.86
CA GLY A 178 5.94 -2.28 9.96
C GLY A 178 5.81 -0.84 9.47
N CYS A 179 6.57 -0.45 8.43
CA CYS A 179 6.47 0.87 7.82
C CYS A 179 5.09 1.10 7.23
N VAL A 180 4.62 0.20 6.39
CA VAL A 180 3.28 0.29 5.79
C VAL A 180 2.18 0.12 6.85
N ALA A 181 2.36 -0.79 7.81
CA ALA A 181 1.36 -1.04 8.85
C ALA A 181 1.14 0.15 9.80
N ARG A 182 2.09 1.07 9.91
CA ARG A 182 1.93 2.33 10.69
C ARG A 182 0.92 3.29 10.06
N TYR A 183 0.66 3.16 8.78
CA TYR A 183 -0.23 4.04 8.02
C TYR A 183 -1.59 3.40 7.71
N LEU A 184 -1.73 2.10 7.89
CA LEU A 184 -2.96 1.33 7.72
C LEU A 184 -3.66 1.04 9.05
#